data_3db247fbdb36babde809a4d3f4205120
#
_entry.id   3db247fbdb36babde809a4d3f4205120
#
_cell.length_a   1.000
_cell.length_b   1.000
_cell.length_c   1.000
_cell.angle_alpha   90.00
_cell.angle_beta   90.00
_cell.angle_gamma   90.00
#
_symmetry.space_group_name_H-M   'P 1'
#
loop_
_entity.id
_entity.type
_entity.pdbx_description
1 polymer ?
#
loop_
_entity_poly.entity_id
_entity_poly.type
_entity_poly.pdbx_seq_one_letter_code
_entity_poly.pdbx_strand_id
1 'polypeptide(L)'
;MEPVRFGTEDGVSLEGEIRRPETPPFGSAVICHAHPRHGGSKDHPILWALRNELASRGFVVLAFNFRGTMRSAGTYGAGHAETRDVDAAIGRVREEAAGPTLVCGWSFGANVALREALTDDRAGALALIGLPLEPADVEIPPTPGPSELRVFARPTLLLAGEGDVYCPPPRLEALGGTMPNAEVVIVRGTDHFLWHREKAVAETVGSFAVRTLLSADGRPDGRQG
;
A
#
# COMPACT_ATOMS: atom_id res chain seq x y z
N MET A 1 1.73 -19.43 2.68
CA MET A 1 0.62 -18.46 2.48
C MET A 1 -0.66 -19.14 2.89
N GLU A 2 -1.49 -18.47 3.64
CA GLU A 2 -2.74 -18.96 4.19
C GLU A 2 -3.90 -18.18 3.59
N PRO A 3 -4.84 -18.84 2.88
CA PRO A 3 -6.02 -18.18 2.36
C PRO A 3 -6.93 -17.74 3.51
N VAL A 4 -7.48 -16.53 3.42
CA VAL A 4 -8.39 -15.98 4.42
C VAL A 4 -9.61 -15.35 3.74
N ARG A 5 -10.71 -15.27 4.51
CA ARG A 5 -11.87 -14.45 4.18
C ARG A 5 -12.18 -13.53 5.36
N PHE A 6 -12.59 -12.31 5.04
CA PHE A 6 -12.98 -11.33 6.03
C PHE A 6 -14.08 -10.41 5.48
N GLY A 7 -14.83 -9.80 6.36
CA GLY A 7 -15.98 -8.98 6.00
C GLY A 7 -15.70 -7.49 6.15
N THR A 8 -16.30 -6.69 5.27
CA THR A 8 -16.38 -5.24 5.41
C THR A 8 -17.57 -4.83 6.27
N GLU A 9 -17.60 -3.60 6.77
CA GLU A 9 -18.73 -3.06 7.55
C GLU A 9 -20.08 -3.09 6.81
N ASP A 10 -20.03 -2.96 5.48
CA ASP A 10 -21.20 -3.03 4.59
C ASP A 10 -21.54 -4.46 4.12
N GLY A 11 -20.95 -5.48 4.77
CA GLY A 11 -21.31 -6.89 4.59
C GLY A 11 -20.69 -7.56 3.37
N VAL A 12 -19.70 -6.97 2.72
CA VAL A 12 -19.00 -7.59 1.58
C VAL A 12 -17.95 -8.57 2.09
N SER A 13 -17.96 -9.82 1.59
CA SER A 13 -16.94 -10.83 1.89
C SER A 13 -15.77 -10.71 0.93
N LEU A 14 -14.59 -10.43 1.44
CA LEU A 14 -13.35 -10.32 0.68
C LEU A 14 -12.48 -11.56 0.81
N GLU A 15 -11.79 -11.93 -0.27
CA GLU A 15 -10.74 -12.94 -0.22
C GLU A 15 -9.36 -12.30 -0.10
N GLY A 16 -8.51 -12.97 0.65
CA GLY A 16 -7.11 -12.56 0.81
C GLY A 16 -6.20 -13.72 1.11
N GLU A 17 -4.94 -13.42 1.26
CA GLU A 17 -3.91 -14.34 1.70
C GLU A 17 -3.02 -13.68 2.74
N ILE A 18 -2.78 -14.36 3.85
CA ILE A 18 -1.84 -13.96 4.88
C ILE A 18 -0.52 -14.68 4.69
N ARG A 19 0.56 -13.93 4.73
CA ARG A 19 1.93 -14.43 4.85
C ARG A 19 2.52 -13.97 6.16
N ARG A 20 2.95 -14.92 6.99
CA ARG A 20 3.63 -14.64 8.26
C ARG A 20 5.14 -14.67 8.08
N PRO A 21 5.90 -13.86 8.84
CA PRO A 21 7.35 -13.98 8.94
C PRO A 21 7.75 -15.30 9.65
N GLU A 22 9.01 -15.69 9.50
CA GLU A 22 9.57 -16.86 10.22
C GLU A 22 9.85 -16.57 11.68
N THR A 23 10.01 -15.31 12.04
CA THR A 23 10.23 -14.82 13.42
C THR A 23 8.97 -14.18 13.98
N PRO A 24 8.85 -13.97 15.31
CA PRO A 24 7.73 -13.23 15.87
C PRO A 24 7.58 -11.86 15.18
N PRO A 25 6.37 -11.51 14.71
CA PRO A 25 6.15 -10.29 13.96
C PRO A 25 6.27 -9.06 14.87
N PHE A 26 6.84 -7.98 14.34
CA PHE A 26 6.83 -6.69 15.04
C PHE A 26 5.74 -5.75 14.54
N GLY A 27 5.11 -6.06 13.41
CA GLY A 27 4.05 -5.26 12.82
C GLY A 27 3.32 -6.00 11.71
N SER A 28 2.44 -5.29 11.05
CA SER A 28 1.62 -5.83 9.99
C SER A 28 1.67 -4.96 8.72
N ALA A 29 1.29 -5.55 7.57
CA ALA A 29 1.18 -4.83 6.31
C ALA A 29 -0.05 -5.26 5.52
N VAL A 30 -0.73 -4.31 4.90
CA VAL A 30 -1.81 -4.52 3.92
C VAL A 30 -1.29 -4.16 2.55
N ILE A 31 -1.58 -4.98 1.54
CA ILE A 31 -1.22 -4.74 0.15
C ILE A 31 -2.47 -4.63 -0.71
N CYS A 32 -2.63 -3.45 -1.36
CA CYS A 32 -3.75 -3.07 -2.20
C CYS A 32 -3.35 -3.11 -3.68
N HIS A 33 -4.08 -3.87 -4.50
CA HIS A 33 -3.74 -4.09 -5.91
C HIS A 33 -4.20 -2.94 -6.84
N ALA A 34 -3.69 -2.95 -8.07
CA ALA A 34 -4.05 -2.02 -9.13
C ALA A 34 -5.52 -2.20 -9.57
N HIS A 35 -5.94 -1.41 -10.55
CA HIS A 35 -7.34 -1.25 -10.97
C HIS A 35 -8.03 -2.59 -11.29
N PRO A 36 -9.15 -2.92 -10.61
CA PRO A 36 -9.85 -4.20 -10.78
C PRO A 36 -10.28 -4.50 -12.21
N ARG A 37 -10.83 -3.50 -12.90
CA ARG A 37 -11.33 -3.65 -14.29
C ARG A 37 -10.23 -3.70 -15.34
N HIS A 38 -8.95 -3.46 -14.96
CA HIS A 38 -7.78 -3.54 -15.82
C HIS A 38 -6.86 -4.71 -15.46
N GLY A 39 -7.44 -5.79 -14.92
CA GLY A 39 -6.71 -7.01 -14.59
C GLY A 39 -5.94 -6.96 -13.26
N GLY A 40 -6.18 -5.92 -12.44
CA GLY A 40 -5.59 -5.84 -11.11
C GLY A 40 -6.12 -6.95 -10.19
N SER A 41 -5.21 -7.62 -9.50
CA SER A 41 -5.49 -8.60 -8.45
C SER A 41 -4.32 -8.70 -7.49
N LYS A 42 -4.54 -9.34 -6.34
CA LYS A 42 -3.48 -9.61 -5.35
C LYS A 42 -2.31 -10.45 -5.89
N ASP A 43 -2.47 -11.11 -7.04
CA ASP A 43 -1.52 -12.09 -7.58
C ASP A 43 -0.53 -11.49 -8.61
N HIS A 44 -0.53 -10.17 -8.80
CA HIS A 44 0.43 -9.51 -9.69
C HIS A 44 1.87 -9.68 -9.18
N PRO A 45 2.88 -9.87 -10.08
CA PRO A 45 4.28 -10.12 -9.70
C PRO A 45 4.88 -9.11 -8.72
N ILE A 46 4.61 -7.80 -8.90
CA ILE A 46 5.11 -6.77 -7.99
C ILE A 46 4.54 -6.93 -6.57
N LEU A 47 3.25 -7.27 -6.44
CA LEU A 47 2.62 -7.47 -5.13
C LEU A 47 3.14 -8.76 -4.47
N TRP A 48 3.50 -9.74 -5.28
CA TRP A 48 4.15 -10.96 -4.80
C TRP A 48 5.54 -10.68 -4.24
N ALA A 49 6.33 -9.85 -4.92
CA ALA A 49 7.63 -9.40 -4.44
C ALA A 49 7.52 -8.60 -3.14
N LEU A 50 6.59 -7.64 -3.07
CA LEU A 50 6.30 -6.86 -1.87
C LEU A 50 5.91 -7.74 -0.67
N ARG A 51 5.02 -8.70 -0.89
CA ARG A 51 4.56 -9.66 0.13
C ARG A 51 5.71 -10.48 0.71
N ASN A 52 6.59 -10.96 -0.16
CA ASN A 52 7.75 -11.75 0.26
C ASN A 52 8.75 -10.91 1.04
N GLU A 53 9.08 -9.73 0.54
CA GLU A 53 10.04 -8.83 1.15
C GLU A 53 9.58 -8.34 2.52
N LEU A 54 8.34 -7.88 2.65
CA LEU A 54 7.80 -7.41 3.92
C LEU A 54 7.73 -8.54 4.95
N ALA A 55 7.33 -9.75 4.54
CA ALA A 55 7.35 -10.90 5.44
C ALA A 55 8.76 -11.27 5.89
N SER A 56 9.76 -11.23 5.00
CA SER A 56 11.16 -11.49 5.37
C SER A 56 11.72 -10.46 6.36
N ARG A 57 11.11 -9.28 6.40
CA ARG A 57 11.48 -8.20 7.33
C ARG A 57 10.67 -8.18 8.63
N GLY A 58 9.86 -9.20 8.90
CA GLY A 58 9.16 -9.36 10.16
C GLY A 58 7.74 -8.80 10.20
N PHE A 59 7.12 -8.47 9.07
CA PHE A 59 5.71 -8.10 9.00
C PHE A 59 4.81 -9.32 8.75
N VAL A 60 3.66 -9.37 9.38
CA VAL A 60 2.54 -10.16 8.89
C VAL A 60 1.90 -9.41 7.73
N VAL A 61 1.79 -10.05 6.57
CA VAL A 61 1.32 -9.38 5.35
C VAL A 61 0.00 -9.96 4.88
N LEU A 62 -1.02 -9.11 4.74
CA LEU A 62 -2.28 -9.41 4.08
C LEU A 62 -2.30 -8.79 2.69
N ALA A 63 -2.37 -9.62 1.65
CA ALA A 63 -2.74 -9.20 0.31
C ALA A 63 -4.15 -9.71 0.00
N PHE A 64 -5.01 -8.86 -0.50
CA PHE A 64 -6.42 -9.18 -0.73
C PHE A 64 -6.90 -8.69 -2.11
N ASN A 65 -8.04 -9.21 -2.55
CA ASN A 65 -8.72 -8.71 -3.73
C ASN A 65 -9.84 -7.76 -3.33
N PHE A 66 -9.85 -6.56 -3.91
CA PHE A 66 -10.95 -5.61 -3.73
C PHE A 66 -12.30 -6.21 -4.13
N ARG A 67 -13.38 -5.62 -3.62
CA ARG A 67 -14.76 -6.00 -3.97
C ARG A 67 -14.96 -6.15 -5.47
N GLY A 68 -15.70 -7.14 -5.89
CA GLY A 68 -15.95 -7.46 -7.30
C GLY A 68 -14.75 -8.01 -8.08
N THR A 69 -13.64 -8.34 -7.40
CA THR A 69 -12.43 -8.91 -8.01
C THR A 69 -12.26 -10.38 -7.62
N MET A 70 -12.02 -11.23 -8.61
CA MET A 70 -11.78 -12.67 -8.42
C MET A 70 -12.90 -13.32 -7.57
N ARG A 71 -12.58 -13.78 -6.33
CA ARG A 71 -13.52 -14.42 -5.43
C ARG A 71 -14.06 -13.50 -4.32
N SER A 72 -13.68 -12.22 -4.32
CA SER A 72 -14.29 -11.22 -3.46
C SER A 72 -15.69 -10.92 -3.93
N ALA A 73 -16.63 -10.84 -3.00
CA ALA A 73 -18.01 -10.50 -3.28
C ALA A 73 -18.16 -8.98 -3.61
N GLY A 74 -19.38 -8.56 -3.86
CA GLY A 74 -19.70 -7.16 -4.15
C GLY A 74 -19.40 -6.77 -5.59
N THR A 75 -19.36 -5.46 -5.83
CA THR A 75 -19.12 -4.87 -7.14
C THR A 75 -18.15 -3.71 -7.03
N TYR A 76 -17.44 -3.41 -8.11
CA TYR A 76 -16.56 -2.26 -8.21
C TYR A 76 -17.28 -0.96 -7.88
N GLY A 77 -16.73 -0.17 -6.96
CA GLY A 77 -17.30 1.05 -6.41
C GLY A 77 -16.54 2.32 -6.81
N ALA A 78 -15.79 2.27 -7.93
CA ALA A 78 -15.05 3.41 -8.50
C ALA A 78 -14.06 4.07 -7.51
N GLY A 79 -13.47 3.28 -6.61
CA GLY A 79 -12.50 3.74 -5.61
C GLY A 79 -13.12 4.41 -4.37
N HIS A 80 -14.44 4.54 -4.32
CA HIS A 80 -15.12 5.09 -3.14
C HIS A 80 -15.51 4.01 -2.14
N ALA A 81 -16.13 2.94 -2.61
CA ALA A 81 -16.53 1.83 -1.73
C ALA A 81 -15.33 0.98 -1.29
N GLU A 82 -14.27 0.96 -2.08
CA GLU A 82 -13.04 0.20 -1.81
C GLU A 82 -12.25 0.73 -0.60
N THR A 83 -12.50 1.94 -0.11
CA THR A 83 -11.93 2.40 1.17
C THR A 83 -12.38 1.51 2.33
N ARG A 84 -13.64 1.02 2.34
CA ARG A 84 -14.12 0.06 3.32
C ARG A 84 -13.42 -1.29 3.25
N ASP A 85 -12.92 -1.66 2.06
CA ASP A 85 -12.15 -2.90 1.88
C ASP A 85 -10.78 -2.76 2.53
N VAL A 86 -10.14 -1.59 2.39
CA VAL A 86 -8.85 -1.27 3.04
C VAL A 86 -9.04 -1.20 4.55
N ASP A 87 -10.09 -0.53 5.04
CA ASP A 87 -10.48 -0.48 6.47
C ASP A 87 -10.57 -1.90 7.07
N ALA A 88 -11.36 -2.77 6.42
CA ALA A 88 -11.53 -4.15 6.84
C ALA A 88 -10.21 -4.96 6.79
N ALA A 89 -9.37 -4.72 5.78
CA ALA A 89 -8.07 -5.38 5.65
C ALA A 89 -7.10 -4.94 6.76
N ILE A 90 -7.10 -3.65 7.13
CA ILE A 90 -6.33 -3.14 8.27
C ILE A 90 -6.82 -3.81 9.57
N GLY A 91 -8.12 -3.84 9.80
CA GLY A 91 -8.70 -4.52 10.96
C GLY A 91 -8.26 -5.98 11.01
N ARG A 92 -8.41 -6.71 9.92
CA ARG A 92 -8.08 -8.14 9.83
C ARG A 92 -6.60 -8.45 10.06
N VAL A 93 -5.69 -7.67 9.47
CA VAL A 93 -4.26 -7.97 9.63
C VAL A 93 -3.75 -7.63 11.03
N ARG A 94 -4.34 -6.64 11.68
CA ARG A 94 -3.99 -6.26 13.07
C ARG A 94 -4.38 -7.30 14.12
N GLU A 95 -5.29 -8.21 13.81
CA GLU A 95 -5.59 -9.38 14.65
C GLU A 95 -4.40 -10.37 14.70
N GLU A 96 -3.53 -10.36 13.69
CA GLU A 96 -2.40 -11.29 13.54
C GLU A 96 -1.12 -10.81 14.25
N ALA A 97 -0.95 -9.50 14.44
CA ALA A 97 0.23 -8.93 15.06
C ALA A 97 -0.09 -7.61 15.77
N ALA A 98 0.36 -7.49 17.01
CA ALA A 98 0.45 -6.20 17.67
C ALA A 98 1.56 -5.35 17.03
N GLY A 99 1.43 -4.02 17.07
CA GLY A 99 2.42 -3.10 16.54
C GLY A 99 1.94 -2.30 15.33
N PRO A 100 2.86 -1.56 14.67
CA PRO A 100 2.50 -0.64 13.61
C PRO A 100 2.07 -1.36 12.33
N THR A 101 1.21 -0.70 11.55
CA THR A 101 0.71 -1.21 10.27
C THR A 101 1.20 -0.36 9.11
N LEU A 102 1.81 -1.00 8.11
CA LEU A 102 2.06 -0.40 6.80
C LEU A 102 0.85 -0.64 5.90
N VAL A 103 0.38 0.39 5.19
CA VAL A 103 -0.53 0.18 4.05
C VAL A 103 0.22 0.49 2.76
N CYS A 104 0.33 -0.51 1.90
CA CYS A 104 1.01 -0.43 0.61
C CYS A 104 -0.01 -0.55 -0.52
N GLY A 105 -0.04 0.40 -1.44
CA GLY A 105 -0.92 0.36 -2.60
C GLY A 105 -0.18 0.59 -3.91
N TRP A 106 -0.63 -0.10 -4.96
CA TRP A 106 -0.15 0.13 -6.33
C TRP A 106 -1.26 0.69 -7.20
N SER A 107 -0.98 1.81 -7.91
CA SER A 107 -1.89 2.44 -8.85
C SER A 107 -3.25 2.79 -8.20
N PHE A 108 -4.35 2.22 -8.64
CA PHE A 108 -5.65 2.32 -8.00
C PHE A 108 -5.59 2.05 -6.50
N GLY A 109 -4.90 0.98 -6.10
CA GLY A 109 -4.73 0.65 -4.70
C GLY A 109 -3.99 1.72 -3.90
N ALA A 110 -3.07 2.47 -4.54
CA ALA A 110 -2.40 3.61 -3.91
C ALA A 110 -3.39 4.77 -3.65
N ASN A 111 -4.28 5.05 -4.62
CA ASN A 111 -5.31 6.08 -4.45
C ASN A 111 -6.28 5.72 -3.32
N VAL A 112 -6.79 4.49 -3.31
CA VAL A 112 -7.71 4.02 -2.27
C VAL A 112 -7.05 4.01 -0.89
N ALA A 113 -5.80 3.52 -0.79
CA ALA A 113 -5.04 3.51 0.45
C ALA A 113 -4.80 4.92 1.03
N LEU A 114 -4.47 5.88 0.18
CA LEU A 114 -4.30 7.27 0.60
C LEU A 114 -5.62 7.87 1.12
N ARG A 115 -6.73 7.61 0.42
CA ARG A 115 -8.05 8.11 0.80
C ARG A 115 -8.54 7.52 2.12
N GLU A 116 -8.32 6.23 2.32
CA GLU A 116 -8.63 5.56 3.58
C GLU A 116 -7.82 6.19 4.73
N ALA A 117 -6.53 6.36 4.53
CA ALA A 117 -5.64 6.92 5.54
C ALA A 117 -5.94 8.38 5.92
N LEU A 118 -6.72 9.14 5.15
CA LEU A 118 -7.17 10.46 5.56
C LEU A 118 -8.25 10.42 6.65
N THR A 119 -8.96 9.32 6.77
CA THR A 119 -10.07 9.14 7.71
C THR A 119 -9.77 8.14 8.82
N ASP A 120 -8.72 7.33 8.67
CA ASP A 120 -8.31 6.29 9.62
C ASP A 120 -6.84 6.49 10.04
N ASP A 121 -6.55 6.41 11.32
CA ASP A 121 -5.22 6.60 11.89
C ASP A 121 -4.46 5.31 12.21
N ARG A 122 -5.05 4.14 11.95
CA ARG A 122 -4.44 2.82 12.22
C ARG A 122 -3.26 2.49 11.33
N ALA A 123 -3.16 3.10 10.14
CA ALA A 123 -1.97 3.00 9.31
C ALA A 123 -0.85 3.87 9.88
N GLY A 124 0.24 3.27 10.33
CA GLY A 124 1.43 3.98 10.85
C GLY A 124 2.29 4.60 9.76
N ALA A 125 2.27 4.03 8.55
CA ALA A 125 2.95 4.55 7.37
C ALA A 125 2.26 4.10 6.08
N LEU A 126 2.50 4.81 4.98
CA LEU A 126 2.02 4.45 3.63
C LEU A 126 3.17 4.20 2.67
N ALA A 127 2.98 3.26 1.74
CA ALA A 127 3.82 3.10 0.54
C ALA A 127 2.91 3.17 -0.70
N LEU A 128 2.97 4.27 -1.42
CA LEU A 128 2.11 4.58 -2.57
C LEU A 128 2.92 4.46 -3.86
N ILE A 129 2.68 3.38 -4.60
CA ILE A 129 3.42 3.02 -5.81
C ILE A 129 2.58 3.38 -7.04
N GLY A 130 3.11 4.22 -7.93
CA GLY A 130 2.42 4.64 -9.15
C GLY A 130 1.06 5.30 -8.85
N LEU A 131 1.00 6.18 -7.86
CA LEU A 131 -0.24 6.89 -7.50
C LEU A 131 -0.76 7.67 -8.71
N PRO A 132 -1.98 7.40 -9.22
CA PRO A 132 -2.51 8.11 -10.38
C PRO A 132 -2.67 9.61 -10.12
N LEU A 133 -1.90 10.43 -10.83
CA LEU A 133 -1.89 11.90 -10.73
C LEU A 133 -2.35 12.58 -12.02
N GLU A 134 -2.43 11.83 -13.10
CA GLU A 134 -2.98 12.29 -14.38
C GLU A 134 -4.33 11.63 -14.64
N PRO A 135 -5.25 12.35 -15.31
CA PRO A 135 -6.50 11.76 -15.75
C PRO A 135 -6.22 10.54 -16.63
N ALA A 136 -6.85 9.44 -16.31
CA ALA A 136 -6.89 8.26 -17.15
C ALA A 136 -8.35 7.99 -17.53
N ASP A 137 -8.57 7.23 -18.61
CA ASP A 137 -9.92 6.79 -19.01
C ASP A 137 -10.47 5.72 -18.04
N VAL A 138 -10.25 5.95 -16.73
CA VAL A 138 -10.65 5.04 -15.66
C VAL A 138 -11.39 5.82 -14.58
N GLU A 139 -12.49 5.27 -14.12
CA GLU A 139 -13.25 5.84 -13.01
C GLU A 139 -12.52 5.61 -11.69
N ILE A 140 -11.74 6.59 -11.26
CA ILE A 140 -11.12 6.64 -9.94
C ILE A 140 -11.35 8.03 -9.32
N PRO A 141 -11.45 8.14 -8.00
CA PRO A 141 -11.53 9.44 -7.38
C PRO A 141 -10.24 10.25 -7.64
N PRO A 142 -10.31 11.57 -7.78
CA PRO A 142 -9.12 12.39 -7.90
C PRO A 142 -8.26 12.23 -6.64
N THR A 143 -6.94 12.36 -6.79
CA THR A 143 -6.04 12.42 -5.63
C THR A 143 -6.47 13.57 -4.71
N PRO A 144 -6.42 13.37 -3.37
CA PRO A 144 -6.76 14.40 -2.39
C PRO A 144 -6.01 15.71 -2.63
N GLY A 145 -6.66 16.82 -2.31
CA GLY A 145 -6.15 18.14 -2.62
C GLY A 145 -4.97 18.58 -1.72
N PRO A 146 -4.21 19.61 -2.13
CA PRO A 146 -3.06 20.09 -1.35
C PRO A 146 -3.40 20.52 0.08
N SER A 147 -4.61 20.98 0.34
CA SER A 147 -5.05 21.38 1.69
C SER A 147 -5.13 20.19 2.65
N GLU A 148 -5.58 19.04 2.16
CA GLU A 148 -5.67 17.80 2.94
C GLU A 148 -4.28 17.19 3.14
N LEU A 149 -3.45 17.22 2.10
CA LEU A 149 -2.13 16.60 2.12
C LEU A 149 -1.09 17.37 2.92
N ARG A 150 -1.19 18.70 3.06
CA ARG A 150 -0.30 19.51 3.90
C ARG A 150 -0.38 19.18 5.39
N VAL A 151 -1.52 18.70 5.84
CA VAL A 151 -1.73 18.30 7.24
C VAL A 151 -1.58 16.80 7.47
N PHE A 152 -1.35 16.03 6.40
CA PHE A 152 -1.15 14.60 6.47
C PHE A 152 0.27 14.27 6.95
N ALA A 153 0.42 14.04 8.25
CA ALA A 153 1.72 13.91 8.89
C ALA A 153 2.28 12.48 8.92
N ARG A 154 1.53 11.48 8.43
CA ARG A 154 2.05 10.10 8.43
C ARG A 154 3.19 9.93 7.44
N PRO A 155 4.27 9.22 7.82
CA PRO A 155 5.35 8.88 6.92
C PRO A 155 4.82 8.20 5.66
N THR A 156 5.20 8.70 4.50
CA THR A 156 4.69 8.23 3.22
C THR A 156 5.82 8.06 2.21
N LEU A 157 5.99 6.87 1.67
CA LEU A 157 6.81 6.62 0.50
C LEU A 157 5.96 6.81 -0.75
N LEU A 158 6.39 7.71 -1.62
CA LEU A 158 5.85 7.95 -2.96
C LEU A 158 6.83 7.37 -3.98
N LEU A 159 6.42 6.37 -4.76
CA LEU A 159 7.30 5.68 -5.71
C LEU A 159 6.66 5.60 -7.09
N ALA A 160 7.41 5.93 -8.14
CA ALA A 160 6.98 5.77 -9.52
C ALA A 160 8.12 5.36 -10.45
N GLY A 161 7.79 4.81 -11.62
CA GLY A 161 8.75 4.63 -12.71
C GLY A 161 9.10 5.95 -13.38
N GLU A 162 10.33 6.06 -13.90
CA GLU A 162 10.79 7.26 -14.62
C GLU A 162 9.92 7.60 -15.85
N GLY A 163 9.37 6.57 -16.53
CA GLY A 163 8.47 6.69 -17.66
C GLY A 163 6.99 6.51 -17.32
N ASP A 164 6.60 6.63 -16.05
CA ASP A 164 5.21 6.45 -15.65
C ASP A 164 4.33 7.62 -16.12
N VAL A 165 3.45 7.35 -17.09
CA VAL A 165 2.55 8.35 -17.68
C VAL A 165 1.33 8.66 -16.82
N TYR A 166 0.95 7.77 -15.90
CA TYR A 166 -0.17 7.97 -14.96
C TYR A 166 0.29 8.67 -13.66
N CYS A 167 1.58 8.49 -13.33
CA CYS A 167 2.23 9.09 -12.18
C CYS A 167 3.53 9.77 -12.62
N PRO A 168 3.47 10.86 -13.41
CA PRO A 168 4.67 11.50 -13.93
C PRO A 168 5.60 11.98 -12.81
N PRO A 169 6.93 11.70 -12.86
CA PRO A 169 7.87 12.09 -11.82
C PRO A 169 7.77 13.54 -11.36
N PRO A 170 7.67 14.56 -12.23
CA PRO A 170 7.55 15.94 -11.77
C PRO A 170 6.29 16.22 -10.94
N ARG A 171 5.19 15.52 -11.26
CA ARG A 171 3.93 15.62 -10.50
C ARG A 171 4.05 14.93 -9.15
N LEU A 172 4.72 13.78 -9.09
CA LEU A 172 4.96 13.05 -7.86
C LEU A 172 5.90 13.82 -6.92
N GLU A 173 6.94 14.43 -7.45
CA GLU A 173 7.87 15.29 -6.70
C GLU A 173 7.15 16.52 -6.12
N ALA A 174 6.31 17.18 -6.93
CA ALA A 174 5.48 18.30 -6.47
C ALA A 174 4.51 17.88 -5.35
N LEU A 175 3.89 16.70 -5.47
CA LEU A 175 3.03 16.13 -4.42
C LEU A 175 3.84 15.85 -3.15
N GLY A 176 5.00 15.22 -3.27
CA GLY A 176 5.90 14.94 -2.15
C GLY A 176 6.33 16.21 -1.42
N GLY A 177 6.61 17.30 -2.16
CA GLY A 177 6.90 18.60 -1.57
C GLY A 177 5.72 19.23 -0.81
N THR A 178 4.51 18.73 -1.00
CA THR A 178 3.32 19.19 -0.27
C THR A 178 3.12 18.44 1.05
N MET A 179 3.53 17.18 1.12
CA MET A 179 3.33 16.30 2.28
C MET A 179 4.50 16.41 3.26
N PRO A 180 4.28 16.69 4.56
CA PRO A 180 5.36 16.97 5.53
C PRO A 180 6.39 15.85 5.70
N ASN A 181 5.97 14.58 5.60
CA ASN A 181 6.80 13.40 5.85
C ASN A 181 6.82 12.44 4.65
N ALA A 182 6.83 12.99 3.43
CA ALA A 182 6.94 12.19 2.23
C ALA A 182 8.41 11.99 1.80
N GLU A 183 8.71 10.76 1.37
CA GLU A 183 9.92 10.38 0.66
C GLU A 183 9.54 10.03 -0.77
N VAL A 184 10.21 10.63 -1.77
CA VAL A 184 9.94 10.38 -3.19
C VAL A 184 11.06 9.56 -3.78
N VAL A 185 10.71 8.47 -4.48
CA VAL A 185 11.65 7.59 -5.17
C VAL A 185 11.21 7.39 -6.62
N ILE A 186 12.10 7.73 -7.57
CA ILE A 186 11.89 7.49 -8.99
C ILE A 186 12.76 6.31 -9.44
N VAL A 187 12.11 5.26 -9.92
CA VAL A 187 12.77 4.03 -10.39
C VAL A 187 13.13 4.21 -11.86
N ARG A 188 14.43 4.25 -12.15
CA ARG A 188 14.94 4.49 -13.52
C ARG A 188 14.66 3.32 -14.45
N GLY A 189 14.45 3.65 -15.74
CA GLY A 189 14.35 2.70 -16.83
C GLY A 189 13.14 1.79 -16.74
N THR A 190 12.04 2.28 -16.21
CA THR A 190 10.76 1.55 -16.13
C THR A 190 9.57 2.51 -16.19
N ASP A 191 8.40 1.95 -16.44
CA ASP A 191 7.12 2.66 -16.56
C ASP A 191 6.20 2.38 -15.37
N HIS A 192 4.90 2.59 -15.54
CA HIS A 192 3.85 2.34 -14.54
C HIS A 192 3.80 0.90 -14.02
N PHE A 193 4.16 -0.07 -14.87
CA PHE A 193 4.07 -1.50 -14.55
C PHE A 193 5.29 -2.02 -13.80
N LEU A 194 6.39 -1.27 -13.77
CA LEU A 194 7.62 -1.57 -13.02
C LEU A 194 8.21 -2.95 -13.38
N TRP A 195 8.00 -3.41 -14.63
CA TRP A 195 8.52 -4.68 -15.11
C TRP A 195 10.04 -4.80 -14.91
N HIS A 196 10.48 -5.96 -14.44
CA HIS A 196 11.88 -6.26 -14.14
C HIS A 196 12.49 -5.39 -13.01
N ARG A 197 11.66 -4.67 -12.25
CA ARG A 197 12.04 -3.87 -11.08
C ARG A 197 11.37 -4.34 -9.79
N GLU A 198 10.61 -5.43 -9.84
CA GLU A 198 9.77 -5.92 -8.74
C GLU A 198 10.58 -6.08 -7.46
N LYS A 199 11.78 -6.68 -7.56
CA LYS A 199 12.67 -6.86 -6.41
C LYS A 199 13.17 -5.53 -5.85
N ALA A 200 13.66 -4.64 -6.70
CA ALA A 200 14.19 -3.33 -6.27
C ALA A 200 13.10 -2.47 -5.61
N VAL A 201 11.88 -2.49 -6.16
CA VAL A 201 10.72 -1.80 -5.57
C VAL A 201 10.37 -2.40 -4.21
N ALA A 202 10.32 -3.73 -4.11
CA ALA A 202 10.03 -4.40 -2.86
C ALA A 202 11.08 -4.09 -1.77
N GLU A 203 12.37 -4.14 -2.10
CA GLU A 203 13.49 -3.77 -1.20
C GLU A 203 13.40 -2.32 -0.73
N THR A 204 13.01 -1.40 -1.62
CA THR A 204 12.80 0.02 -1.29
C THR A 204 11.66 0.18 -0.27
N VAL A 205 10.51 -0.42 -0.54
CA VAL A 205 9.35 -0.40 0.36
C VAL A 205 9.68 -1.06 1.70
N GLY A 206 10.33 -2.22 1.68
CA GLY A 206 10.73 -2.93 2.90
C GLY A 206 11.71 -2.13 3.76
N SER A 207 12.68 -1.46 3.14
CA SER A 207 13.65 -0.61 3.84
C SER A 207 12.98 0.62 4.44
N PHE A 208 12.08 1.27 3.71
CA PHE A 208 11.26 2.36 4.22
C PHE A 208 10.42 1.91 5.43
N ALA A 209 9.70 0.79 5.31
CA ALA A 209 8.84 0.28 6.37
C ALA A 209 9.59 0.03 7.68
N VAL A 210 10.74 -0.67 7.59
CA VAL A 210 11.58 -0.97 8.76
C VAL A 210 12.12 0.29 9.40
N ARG A 211 12.73 1.18 8.61
CA ARG A 211 13.31 2.43 9.11
C ARG A 211 12.26 3.30 9.82
N THR A 212 11.07 3.37 9.25
CA THR A 212 10.03 4.28 9.71
C THR A 212 9.28 3.72 10.91
N LEU A 213 8.90 2.44 10.87
CA LEU A 213 8.00 1.86 11.86
C LEU A 213 8.72 1.25 13.07
N LEU A 214 9.96 0.77 12.90
CA LEU A 214 10.77 0.32 14.05
C LEU A 214 11.32 1.46 14.89
N SER A 215 11.67 2.61 14.26
CA SER A 215 12.17 3.76 14.99
C SER A 215 11.10 4.42 15.87
N ALA A 216 9.83 4.27 15.52
CA ALA A 216 8.70 4.81 16.29
C ALA A 216 8.42 4.03 17.59
N ASP A 217 8.81 2.75 17.67
CA ASP A 217 8.55 1.87 18.83
C ASP A 217 9.61 1.95 19.94
N GLY A 218 10.59 2.86 19.84
CA GLY A 218 11.57 3.10 20.92
C GLY A 218 12.48 1.90 21.24
N ARG A 219 12.68 0.93 20.35
CA ARG A 219 13.67 -0.13 20.57
C ARG A 219 15.07 0.45 20.37
N PRO A 220 15.99 0.33 21.35
CA PRO A 220 17.35 0.83 21.20
C PRO A 220 18.03 0.12 20.05
N ASP A 221 18.68 0.93 19.19
CA ASP A 221 19.55 0.48 18.12
C ASP A 221 20.60 -0.47 18.71
N GLY A 222 20.55 -1.75 18.31
CA GLY A 222 21.43 -2.80 18.80
C GLY A 222 22.85 -2.66 18.26
N ARG A 223 23.48 -1.49 18.40
CA ARG A 223 24.92 -1.28 18.22
C ARG A 223 25.57 -1.20 19.60
N GLN A 224 25.94 -2.35 20.11
CA GLN A 224 26.98 -2.44 21.12
C GLN A 224 28.00 -3.50 20.71
N GLY A 225 29.26 -3.05 20.60
CA GLY A 225 30.48 -3.84 20.67
C GLY A 225 31.02 -4.39 19.38
#